data_ecd6aab37bc98e712fc7f17a44769b5c
#
_entry.id   ecd6aab37bc98e712fc7f17a44769b5c
#
_cell.length_a   1.000
_cell.length_b   1.000
_cell.length_c   1.000
_cell.angle_alpha   90.00
_cell.angle_beta   90.00
_cell.angle_gamma   90.00
#
_symmetry.space_group_name_H-M   'P 1'
#
loop_
_entity.id
_entity.type
_entity.pdbx_description
1 polymer ?
#
loop_
_entity_poly.entity_id
_entity_poly.type
_entity_poly.pdbx_seq_one_letter_code
_entity_poly.pdbx_strand_id
1 'polypeptide(L)'
;MLMACISCSRPLPDGARFCPFCGHEVLGASTEERRVVTVLFADLVGYAALTERLDPEQVKRMIDGAFEALQADINAFGGRVDKILGDGILAMFGAPVAHEDDPDRAIRTALQMHHSLERFSRT
;
A
#
# COMPACT_ATOMS: atom_id res chain seq x y z
N MET A 1 -9.49 -23.31 16.55
CA MET A 1 -10.93 -23.61 16.75
C MET A 1 -11.55 -23.98 15.41
N LEU A 2 -12.06 -25.20 15.34
CA LEU A 2 -12.67 -25.69 14.11
C LEU A 2 -14.08 -25.14 13.97
N MET A 3 -14.35 -24.51 12.85
CA MET A 3 -15.71 -24.05 12.51
C MET A 3 -16.45 -25.16 11.77
N ALA A 4 -17.74 -25.24 12.01
CA ALA A 4 -18.58 -26.17 11.25
C ALA A 4 -19.11 -25.47 10.01
N CYS A 5 -19.19 -26.22 8.91
CA CYS A 5 -19.81 -25.75 7.69
C CYS A 5 -21.31 -25.48 7.91
N ILE A 6 -21.78 -24.30 7.51
CA ILE A 6 -23.18 -23.93 7.67
C ILE A 6 -24.11 -24.72 6.73
N SER A 7 -23.56 -25.31 5.68
CA SER A 7 -24.32 -26.06 4.68
C SER A 7 -24.43 -27.55 5.03
N CYS A 8 -23.30 -28.19 5.37
CA CYS A 8 -23.28 -29.64 5.63
C CYS A 8 -22.98 -30.02 7.09
N SER A 9 -22.67 -29.04 7.94
CA SER A 9 -22.37 -29.21 9.38
C SER A 9 -21.11 -29.98 9.70
N ARG A 10 -20.28 -30.31 8.71
CA ARG A 10 -19.00 -30.98 8.95
C ARG A 10 -17.94 -29.99 9.43
N PRO A 11 -16.99 -30.46 10.25
CA PRO A 11 -15.93 -29.56 10.70
C PRO A 11 -15.06 -29.10 9.54
N LEU A 12 -14.71 -27.79 9.57
CA LEU A 12 -13.88 -27.16 8.55
C LEU A 12 -12.44 -27.07 9.05
N PRO A 13 -11.44 -27.34 8.17
CA PRO A 13 -10.06 -27.07 8.52
C PRO A 13 -9.81 -25.57 8.70
N ASP A 14 -8.81 -25.23 9.53
CA ASP A 14 -8.43 -23.83 9.73
C ASP A 14 -8.04 -23.18 8.41
N GLY A 15 -8.55 -21.96 8.17
CA GLY A 15 -8.24 -21.20 6.98
C GLY A 15 -8.95 -21.66 5.72
N ALA A 16 -9.92 -22.60 5.84
CA ALA A 16 -10.66 -23.08 4.68
C ALA A 16 -11.53 -21.99 4.09
N ARG A 17 -11.45 -21.78 2.79
CA ARG A 17 -12.31 -20.86 2.05
C ARG A 17 -13.55 -21.54 1.52
N PHE A 18 -13.43 -22.82 1.26
CA PHE A 18 -14.50 -23.67 0.78
C PHE A 18 -14.55 -24.92 1.62
N CYS A 19 -15.73 -25.43 1.84
CA CYS A 19 -15.89 -26.71 2.51
C CYS A 19 -15.35 -27.83 1.60
N PRO A 20 -14.40 -28.66 2.07
CA PRO A 20 -13.86 -29.73 1.24
C PRO A 20 -14.86 -30.86 0.98
N PHE A 21 -15.98 -30.87 1.70
CA PHE A 21 -16.99 -31.93 1.58
C PHE A 21 -18.14 -31.56 0.67
N CYS A 22 -18.63 -30.30 0.76
CA CYS A 22 -19.80 -29.87 -0.03
C CYS A 22 -19.50 -28.73 -0.99
N GLY A 23 -18.30 -28.11 -0.90
CA GLY A 23 -17.90 -27.00 -1.77
C GLY A 23 -18.51 -25.64 -1.40
N HIS A 24 -19.22 -25.55 -0.28
CA HIS A 24 -19.83 -24.29 0.14
C HIS A 24 -18.75 -23.26 0.51
N GLU A 25 -18.94 -22.02 0.06
CA GLU A 25 -18.03 -20.94 0.41
C GLU A 25 -18.15 -20.57 1.89
N VAL A 26 -17.01 -20.49 2.56
CA VAL A 26 -16.97 -20.19 3.99
C VAL A 26 -16.96 -18.67 4.18
N LEU A 27 -18.12 -18.13 4.53
CA LEU A 27 -18.31 -16.69 4.74
C LEU A 27 -17.70 -16.26 6.07
N GLY A 28 -16.94 -15.17 6.04
CA GLY A 28 -16.37 -14.57 7.24
C GLY A 28 -15.22 -15.34 7.87
N ALA A 29 -14.81 -16.44 7.31
CA ALA A 29 -13.70 -17.24 7.83
C ALA A 29 -12.34 -16.69 7.44
N SER A 30 -12.26 -15.87 6.41
CA SER A 30 -11.01 -15.25 6.03
C SER A 30 -11.14 -13.74 6.08
N THR A 31 -10.19 -13.14 6.78
CA THR A 31 -9.93 -11.72 6.70
C THR A 31 -9.19 -11.37 5.41
N GLU A 32 -8.80 -12.38 4.65
CA GLU A 32 -8.13 -12.24 3.37
C GLU A 32 -9.14 -12.17 2.24
N GLU A 33 -9.51 -10.95 1.85
CA GLU A 33 -10.24 -10.76 0.62
C GLU A 33 -9.24 -10.64 -0.53
N ARG A 34 -9.49 -11.39 -1.60
CA ARG A 34 -8.74 -11.22 -2.84
C ARG A 34 -9.34 -10.04 -3.59
N ARG A 35 -8.57 -8.97 -3.69
CA ARG A 35 -8.95 -7.79 -4.46
C ARG A 35 -7.87 -7.50 -5.48
N VAL A 36 -8.29 -6.95 -6.60
CA VAL A 36 -7.36 -6.33 -7.53
C VAL A 36 -7.04 -4.95 -6.98
N VAL A 37 -5.78 -4.73 -6.67
CA VAL A 37 -5.32 -3.43 -6.17
C VAL A 37 -4.28 -2.87 -7.14
N THR A 38 -4.19 -1.56 -7.18
CA THR A 38 -3.13 -0.88 -7.91
C THR A 38 -2.03 -0.53 -6.91
N VAL A 39 -0.81 -0.93 -7.20
CA VAL A 39 0.35 -0.67 -6.36
C VAL A 39 1.18 0.43 -7.00
N LEU A 40 1.51 1.44 -6.20
CA LEU A 40 2.43 2.49 -6.58
C LEU A 40 3.70 2.34 -5.75
N PHE A 41 4.82 2.17 -6.44
CA PHE A 41 6.12 2.10 -5.78
C PHE A 41 6.94 3.31 -6.22
N ALA A 42 7.41 4.09 -5.25
CA ALA A 42 8.27 5.24 -5.51
C ALA A 42 9.57 5.08 -4.76
N ASP A 43 10.67 5.36 -5.46
CA ASP A 43 12.01 5.24 -4.91
C ASP A 43 12.77 6.53 -5.14
N LEU A 44 13.57 6.93 -4.16
CA LEU A 44 14.34 8.17 -4.24
C LEU A 44 15.64 7.93 -5.00
N VAL A 45 15.79 8.61 -6.12
CA VAL A 45 17.02 8.58 -6.91
C VAL A 45 18.04 9.53 -6.26
N GLY A 46 19.26 9.06 -6.11
CA GLY A 46 20.33 9.88 -5.56
C GLY A 46 20.44 9.88 -4.04
N TYR A 47 19.70 9.00 -3.37
CA TYR A 47 19.76 8.88 -1.92
C TYR A 47 21.18 8.62 -1.41
N ALA A 48 21.88 7.70 -2.05
CA ALA A 48 23.27 7.39 -1.68
C ALA A 48 24.19 8.60 -1.80
N ALA A 49 24.02 9.40 -2.86
CA ALA A 49 24.79 10.62 -3.05
C ALA A 49 24.50 11.66 -1.96
N LEU A 50 23.24 11.77 -1.53
CA LEU A 50 22.88 12.66 -0.43
C LEU A 50 23.50 12.23 0.90
N THR A 51 23.52 10.93 1.18
CA THR A 51 24.11 10.40 2.41
C THR A 51 25.60 10.61 2.50
N GLU A 52 26.29 10.69 1.34
CA GLU A 52 27.72 10.97 1.29
C GLU A 52 28.04 12.45 1.47
N ARG A 53 27.12 13.34 1.05
CA ARG A 53 27.37 14.79 1.01
C ARG A 53 26.88 15.51 2.24
N LEU A 54 25.83 15.02 2.88
CA LEU A 54 25.16 15.69 3.97
C LEU A 54 25.31 14.91 5.28
N ASP A 55 25.18 15.65 6.39
CA ASP A 55 25.11 15.07 7.71
C ASP A 55 23.87 14.14 7.81
N PRO A 56 23.99 12.96 8.46
CA PRO A 56 22.86 12.03 8.61
C PRO A 56 21.58 12.65 9.16
N GLU A 57 21.68 13.60 10.08
CA GLU A 57 20.50 14.29 10.62
C GLU A 57 19.83 15.17 9.58
N GLN A 58 20.61 15.81 8.72
CA GLN A 58 20.07 16.64 7.64
C GLN A 58 19.37 15.77 6.60
N VAL A 59 19.97 14.64 6.24
CA VAL A 59 19.37 13.68 5.30
C VAL A 59 18.05 13.18 5.86
N LYS A 60 18.04 12.79 7.12
CA LYS A 60 16.81 12.29 7.78
C LYS A 60 15.70 13.34 7.73
N ARG A 61 16.01 14.59 8.04
CA ARG A 61 14.98 15.65 8.01
C ARG A 61 14.45 15.89 6.60
N MET A 62 15.30 15.87 5.61
CA MET A 62 14.90 16.02 4.21
C MET A 62 14.02 14.87 3.76
N ILE A 63 14.42 13.64 4.08
CA ILE A 63 13.68 12.44 3.71
C ILE A 63 12.32 12.39 4.42
N ASP A 64 12.29 12.68 5.72
CA ASP A 64 11.04 12.71 6.48
C ASP A 64 10.08 13.76 5.92
N GLY A 65 10.59 14.93 5.59
CA GLY A 65 9.78 16.00 4.98
C GLY A 65 9.27 15.62 3.59
N ALA A 66 10.13 15.01 2.78
CA ALA A 66 9.74 14.54 1.45
C ALA A 66 8.67 13.45 1.55
N PHE A 67 8.86 12.46 2.40
CA PHE A 67 7.89 11.38 2.57
C PHE A 67 6.56 11.88 3.14
N GLU A 68 6.60 12.85 4.04
CA GLU A 68 5.37 13.47 4.55
C GLU A 68 4.57 14.11 3.41
N ALA A 69 5.24 14.83 2.51
CA ALA A 69 4.60 15.41 1.34
C ALA A 69 4.05 14.34 0.40
N LEU A 70 4.81 13.28 0.17
CA LEU A 70 4.37 12.17 -0.68
C LEU A 70 3.18 11.42 -0.09
N GLN A 71 3.16 11.21 1.21
CA GLN A 71 2.02 10.61 1.91
C GLN A 71 0.77 11.46 1.76
N ALA A 72 0.91 12.77 1.88
CA ALA A 72 -0.21 13.68 1.69
C ALA A 72 -0.77 13.60 0.27
N ASP A 73 0.10 13.51 -0.73
CA ASP A 73 -0.33 13.34 -2.13
C ASP A 73 -1.07 12.02 -2.33
N ILE A 74 -0.53 10.92 -1.80
CA ILE A 74 -1.16 9.61 -1.90
C ILE A 74 -2.54 9.62 -1.26
N ASN A 75 -2.67 10.18 -0.07
CA ASN A 75 -3.95 10.25 0.64
C ASN A 75 -4.95 11.14 -0.09
N ALA A 76 -4.50 12.23 -0.70
CA ALA A 76 -5.36 13.15 -1.44
C ALA A 76 -6.04 12.48 -2.64
N PHE A 77 -5.40 11.51 -3.27
CA PHE A 77 -5.95 10.79 -4.41
C PHE A 77 -6.63 9.46 -4.02
N GLY A 78 -6.83 9.22 -2.73
CA GLY A 78 -7.54 8.04 -2.27
C GLY A 78 -6.69 6.80 -2.10
N GLY A 79 -5.37 6.95 -2.15
CA GLY A 79 -4.44 5.87 -1.89
C GLY A 79 -4.12 5.72 -0.41
N ARG A 80 -3.40 4.67 -0.10
CA ARG A 80 -2.95 4.37 1.25
C ARG A 80 -1.49 3.96 1.22
N VAL A 81 -0.69 4.52 2.12
CA VAL A 81 0.69 4.10 2.29
C VAL A 81 0.70 2.76 3.02
N ASP A 82 1.29 1.75 2.40
CA ASP A 82 1.43 0.43 2.99
C ASP A 82 2.73 0.32 3.80
N LYS A 83 3.84 0.71 3.17
CA LYS A 83 5.16 0.64 3.81
C LYS A 83 6.05 1.77 3.36
N ILE A 84 6.94 2.17 4.27
CA ILE A 84 8.07 3.03 3.95
C ILE A 84 9.33 2.17 4.08
N LEU A 85 10.09 2.06 2.99
CA LEU A 85 11.24 1.18 2.87
C LEU A 85 12.51 2.01 2.69
N GLY A 86 13.07 2.50 3.78
CA GLY A 86 14.31 3.29 3.71
C GLY A 86 14.17 4.52 2.82
N ASP A 87 14.53 4.38 1.55
CA ASP A 87 14.47 5.43 0.53
C ASP A 87 13.28 5.29 -0.43
N GLY A 88 12.35 4.39 -0.13
CA GLY A 88 11.20 4.14 -0.98
C GLY A 88 9.88 4.13 -0.21
N ILE A 89 8.79 4.27 -0.94
CA ILE A 89 7.44 4.23 -0.39
C ILE A 89 6.57 3.34 -1.25
N LEU A 90 5.79 2.49 -0.60
CA LEU A 90 4.84 1.60 -1.25
C LEU A 90 3.44 2.03 -0.89
N ALA A 91 2.63 2.33 -1.89
CA ALA A 91 1.24 2.75 -1.73
C ALA A 91 0.30 1.83 -2.48
N MET A 92 -0.92 1.73 -1.99
CA MET A 92 -1.96 0.90 -2.57
C MET A 92 -3.20 1.72 -2.84
N PHE A 93 -3.83 1.44 -3.98
CA PHE A 93 -5.13 2.00 -4.38
C PHE A 93 -6.08 0.83 -4.60
N GLY A 94 -7.25 0.90 -3.97
CA GLY A 94 -8.22 -0.17 -4.06
C GLY A 94 -8.45 -0.95 -2.78
N ALA A 95 -7.77 -0.61 -1.71
CA ALA A 95 -7.97 -1.17 -0.39
C ALA A 95 -7.83 -0.07 0.67
N PRO A 96 -8.70 0.01 1.67
CA PRO A 96 -9.88 -0.85 1.91
C PRO A 96 -11.05 -0.60 0.97
N VAL A 97 -11.05 0.54 0.26
CA VAL A 97 -12.13 0.92 -0.66
C VAL A 97 -11.61 0.91 -2.08
N ALA A 98 -12.26 0.15 -2.96
CA ALA A 98 -11.92 0.11 -4.37
C ALA A 98 -12.69 1.18 -5.14
N HIS A 99 -12.01 1.81 -6.09
CA HIS A 99 -12.61 2.74 -7.04
C HIS A 99 -12.33 2.21 -8.46
N GLU A 100 -13.23 2.46 -9.38
CA GLU A 100 -13.06 2.01 -10.77
C GLU A 100 -11.86 2.65 -11.45
N ASP A 101 -11.49 3.84 -11.01
CA ASP A 101 -10.40 4.63 -11.57
C ASP A 101 -9.10 4.55 -10.76
N ASP A 102 -8.92 3.49 -9.95
CA ASP A 102 -7.72 3.34 -9.13
C ASP A 102 -6.41 3.45 -9.92
N PRO A 103 -6.25 2.81 -11.11
CA PRO A 103 -5.04 2.99 -11.89
C PRO A 103 -4.80 4.45 -12.31
N ASP A 104 -5.85 5.18 -12.71
CA ASP A 104 -5.73 6.60 -13.05
C ASP A 104 -5.33 7.42 -11.84
N ARG A 105 -5.90 7.11 -10.68
CA ARG A 105 -5.57 7.78 -9.42
C ARG A 105 -4.11 7.59 -9.07
N ALA A 106 -3.59 6.38 -9.26
CA ALA A 106 -2.18 6.08 -9.01
C ALA A 106 -1.26 6.88 -9.92
N ILE A 107 -1.60 6.99 -11.20
CA ILE A 107 -0.81 7.76 -12.17
C ILE A 107 -0.83 9.25 -11.82
N ARG A 108 -1.98 9.80 -11.50
CA ARG A 108 -2.12 11.20 -11.08
C ARG A 108 -1.34 11.48 -9.81
N THR A 109 -1.38 10.55 -8.87
CA THR A 109 -0.61 10.63 -7.63
C THR A 109 0.89 10.68 -7.95
N ALA A 110 1.38 9.81 -8.82
CA ALA A 110 2.78 9.78 -9.20
C ALA A 110 3.23 11.11 -9.81
N LEU A 111 2.41 11.71 -10.66
CA LEU A 111 2.71 13.02 -11.25
C LEU A 111 2.75 14.11 -10.18
N GLN A 112 1.80 14.10 -9.26
CA GLN A 112 1.79 15.06 -8.16
C GLN A 112 2.99 14.87 -7.23
N MET A 113 3.38 13.64 -6.98
CA MET A 113 4.56 13.33 -6.17
C MET A 113 5.83 13.91 -6.80
N HIS A 114 5.98 13.83 -8.10
CA HIS A 114 7.09 14.47 -8.80
C HIS A 114 7.10 15.98 -8.60
N HIS A 115 5.94 16.63 -8.67
CA HIS A 115 5.83 18.06 -8.40
C HIS A 115 6.22 18.40 -6.97
N SER A 116 5.77 17.61 -6.02
CA SER A 116 6.09 17.82 -4.60
C SER A 116 7.58 17.67 -4.35
N LEU A 117 8.22 16.68 -4.98
CA LEU A 117 9.67 16.46 -4.84
C LEU A 117 10.49 17.57 -5.48
N GLU A 118 10.04 18.17 -6.56
CA GLU A 118 10.74 19.31 -7.17
C GLU A 118 10.90 20.47 -6.21
N ARG A 119 9.93 20.68 -5.32
CA ARG A 119 10.03 21.72 -4.29
C ARG A 119 11.19 21.46 -3.33
N PHE A 120 11.41 20.19 -2.98
CA PHE A 120 12.52 19.82 -2.09
C PHE A 120 13.88 19.92 -2.78
N SER A 121 13.94 19.64 -4.07
CA SER A 121 15.21 19.69 -4.80
C SER A 121 15.70 21.12 -5.06
N ARG A 122 14.82 22.11 -4.95
CA ARG A 122 15.16 23.53 -5.11
C ARG A 122 15.62 24.20 -3.84
N THR A 123 15.45 23.54 -2.73
CA THR A 123 15.95 23.99 -1.43
C THR A 123 17.26 23.27 -1.07
#